data_fb4f4296b45e225549155f351dd05486
#
_entry.id   fb4f4296b45e225549155f351dd05486
#
_cell.length_a   1.000
_cell.length_b   1.000
_cell.length_c   1.000
_cell.angle_alpha   90.00
_cell.angle_beta   90.00
_cell.angle_gamma   90.00
#
_symmetry.space_group_name_H-M   'P 1'
#
loop_
_entity.id
_entity.type
_entity.pdbx_description
1 polymer ?
#
loop_
_entity_poly.entity_id
_entity_poly.type
_entity_poly.pdbx_seq_one_letter_code
_entity_poly.pdbx_strand_id
1 'polypeptide(L)'
;MFEEDTVERCAEIFKAMGDRTRLSILKSLFKGEQCVTDLARSLHMDAPRVSFHLTRLKFAGLVVDERRGQRVAYSLNPTVCGTDSKGKTEINLGDCLIRFEPESPAR
;
A
#
# COMPACT_ATOMS: atom_id res chain seq x y z
N MET A 1 7.07 -25.11 6.45
CA MET A 1 5.90 -24.78 7.28
C MET A 1 5.98 -23.36 7.79
N PHE A 2 4.90 -22.65 7.77
CA PHE A 2 4.85 -21.27 8.25
C PHE A 2 4.81 -21.25 9.75
N GLU A 3 5.52 -20.31 10.34
CA GLU A 3 5.34 -20.03 11.75
C GLU A 3 4.01 -19.32 11.97
N GLU A 4 3.44 -19.54 13.14
CA GLU A 4 2.13 -18.96 13.45
C GLU A 4 2.13 -17.44 13.33
N ASP A 5 3.20 -16.81 13.82
CA ASP A 5 3.32 -15.35 13.74
C ASP A 5 3.31 -14.87 12.30
N THR A 6 3.95 -15.62 11.41
CA THR A 6 4.01 -15.25 10.00
C THR A 6 2.63 -15.41 9.36
N VAL A 7 1.92 -16.48 9.69
CA VAL A 7 0.57 -16.69 9.16
C VAL A 7 -0.35 -15.56 9.60
N GLU A 8 -0.30 -15.22 10.88
CA GLU A 8 -1.15 -14.15 11.40
C GLU A 8 -0.84 -12.81 10.75
N ARG A 9 0.44 -12.52 10.60
CA ARG A 9 0.88 -11.30 9.96
C ARG A 9 0.44 -11.23 8.51
N CYS A 10 0.59 -12.32 7.76
CA CYS A 10 0.15 -12.38 6.39
C CYS A 10 -1.37 -12.19 6.29
N ALA A 11 -2.11 -12.81 7.20
CA ALA A 11 -3.56 -12.68 7.19
C ALA A 11 -4.00 -11.22 7.42
N GLU A 12 -3.33 -10.52 8.32
CA GLU A 12 -3.62 -9.12 8.58
C GLU A 12 -3.33 -8.25 7.35
N ILE A 13 -2.25 -8.54 6.65
CA ILE A 13 -1.90 -7.81 5.44
C ILE A 13 -2.91 -8.08 4.34
N PHE A 14 -3.28 -9.34 4.12
CA PHE A 14 -4.30 -9.68 3.12
C PHE A 14 -5.63 -9.02 3.44
N LYS A 15 -5.98 -8.98 4.72
CA LYS A 15 -7.22 -8.34 5.15
C LYS A 15 -7.19 -6.85 4.85
N ALA A 16 -6.06 -6.21 5.11
CA ALA A 16 -5.93 -4.77 4.83
C ALA A 16 -5.99 -4.50 3.33
N MET A 17 -5.44 -5.39 2.52
CA MET A 17 -5.45 -5.24 1.06
C MET A 17 -6.78 -5.59 0.44
N GLY A 18 -7.59 -6.39 1.12
CA GLY A 18 -8.83 -6.91 0.57
C GLY A 18 -9.99 -5.94 0.57
N ASP A 19 -9.70 -4.67 0.31
CA ASP A 19 -10.69 -3.62 0.23
C ASP A 19 -10.39 -2.79 -1.02
N ARG A 20 -11.42 -2.51 -1.80
CA ARG A 20 -11.25 -1.83 -3.08
C ARG A 20 -10.54 -0.48 -2.92
N THR A 21 -10.95 0.31 -1.94
CA THR A 21 -10.36 1.62 -1.71
C THR A 21 -8.91 1.50 -1.28
N ARG A 22 -8.62 0.60 -0.35
CA ARG A 22 -7.26 0.42 0.13
C ARG A 22 -6.34 -0.08 -0.96
N LEU A 23 -6.82 -0.99 -1.79
CA LEU A 23 -6.01 -1.47 -2.90
C LEU A 23 -5.74 -0.35 -3.91
N SER A 24 -6.72 0.51 -4.17
CA SER A 24 -6.53 1.66 -5.05
C SER A 24 -5.49 2.64 -4.48
N ILE A 25 -5.52 2.86 -3.18
CA ILE A 25 -4.54 3.71 -2.51
C ILE A 25 -3.13 3.13 -2.69
N LEU A 26 -2.98 1.83 -2.44
CA LEU A 26 -1.68 1.18 -2.61
C LEU A 26 -1.16 1.34 -4.02
N LYS A 27 -2.00 1.11 -5.01
CA LYS A 27 -1.58 1.24 -6.41
C LYS A 27 -1.18 2.67 -6.75
N SER A 28 -1.86 3.66 -6.18
CA SER A 28 -1.46 5.05 -6.37
C SER A 28 -0.08 5.31 -5.79
N LEU A 29 0.23 4.69 -4.67
CA LEU A 29 1.53 4.88 -4.02
C LEU A 29 2.67 4.15 -4.74
N PHE A 30 2.37 3.25 -5.68
CA PHE A 30 3.41 2.65 -6.51
C PHE A 30 4.20 3.71 -7.27
N LYS A 31 3.58 4.84 -7.57
CA LYS A 31 4.21 5.93 -8.31
C LYS A 31 5.08 6.81 -7.44
N GLY A 32 5.01 6.65 -6.13
CA GLY A 32 5.78 7.42 -5.21
C GLY A 32 4.95 8.00 -4.08
N GLU A 33 5.63 8.75 -3.25
CA GLU A 33 5.05 9.36 -2.05
C GLU A 33 3.94 10.35 -2.42
N GLN A 34 2.85 10.34 -1.64
CA GLN A 34 1.74 11.27 -1.86
C GLN A 34 1.13 11.68 -0.54
N CYS A 35 0.60 12.90 -0.50
CA CYS A 35 -0.14 13.39 0.65
C CYS A 35 -1.61 12.99 0.54
N VAL A 36 -2.33 13.08 1.66
CA VAL A 36 -3.75 12.70 1.71
C VAL A 36 -4.56 13.49 0.68
N THR A 37 -4.29 14.79 0.55
CA THR A 37 -5.04 15.62 -0.39
C THR A 37 -4.82 15.20 -1.84
N ASP A 38 -3.60 14.77 -2.18
CA ASP A 38 -3.30 14.30 -3.53
C ASP A 38 -4.04 13.01 -3.82
N LEU A 39 -4.04 12.09 -2.86
CA LEU A 39 -4.75 10.83 -3.00
C LEU A 39 -6.26 11.05 -3.11
N ALA A 40 -6.79 11.92 -2.27
CA ALA A 40 -8.22 12.22 -2.28
C ALA A 40 -8.65 12.75 -3.65
N ARG A 41 -7.83 13.66 -4.20
CA ARG A 41 -8.14 14.25 -5.50
C ARG A 41 -8.10 13.20 -6.61
N SER A 42 -7.05 12.39 -6.65
CA SER A 42 -6.89 11.42 -7.73
C SER A 42 -7.88 10.28 -7.64
N LEU A 43 -8.34 9.94 -6.44
CA LEU A 43 -9.29 8.86 -6.24
C LEU A 43 -10.75 9.34 -6.17
N HIS A 44 -10.95 10.65 -6.26
CA HIS A 44 -12.30 11.25 -6.18
C HIS A 44 -13.00 10.88 -4.87
N MET A 45 -12.27 11.04 -3.78
CA MET A 45 -12.76 10.73 -2.44
C MET A 45 -12.52 11.89 -1.52
N ASP A 46 -13.30 11.97 -0.44
CA ASP A 46 -13.03 12.97 0.58
C ASP A 46 -11.81 12.58 1.43
N ALA A 47 -11.08 13.58 1.88
CA ALA A 47 -9.82 13.37 2.60
C ALA A 47 -10.00 12.56 3.89
N PRO A 48 -11.04 12.78 4.71
CA PRO A 48 -11.19 11.97 5.93
C PRO A 48 -11.33 10.48 5.64
N ARG A 49 -11.99 10.11 4.55
CA ARG A 49 -12.14 8.71 4.16
C ARG A 49 -10.80 8.12 3.74
N VAL A 50 -10.04 8.86 2.95
CA VAL A 50 -8.70 8.44 2.54
C VAL A 50 -7.82 8.26 3.77
N SER A 51 -7.87 9.23 4.68
CA SER A 51 -7.07 9.18 5.91
C SER A 51 -7.41 7.96 6.75
N PHE A 52 -8.68 7.61 6.84
CA PHE A 52 -9.13 6.41 7.57
C PHE A 52 -8.50 5.16 6.98
N HIS A 53 -8.53 5.02 5.66
CA HIS A 53 -7.97 3.85 5.00
C HIS A 53 -6.44 3.81 5.10
N LEU A 54 -5.79 4.97 5.02
CA LEU A 54 -4.33 5.03 5.20
C LEU A 54 -3.93 4.58 6.59
N THR A 55 -4.70 4.94 7.60
CA THR A 55 -4.44 4.49 8.97
C THR A 55 -4.50 2.96 9.05
N ARG A 56 -5.47 2.36 8.40
CA ARG A 56 -5.60 0.91 8.36
C ARG A 56 -4.41 0.24 7.67
N LEU A 57 -3.97 0.83 6.57
CA LEU A 57 -2.81 0.31 5.84
C LEU A 57 -1.53 0.47 6.66
N LYS A 58 -1.43 1.57 7.39
CA LYS A 58 -0.27 1.81 8.24
C LYS A 58 -0.20 0.80 9.39
N PHE A 59 -1.34 0.51 10.03
CA PHE A 59 -1.36 -0.48 11.10
C PHE A 59 -1.00 -1.88 10.58
N ALA A 60 -1.34 -2.17 9.35
CA ALA A 60 -0.98 -3.45 8.74
C ALA A 60 0.49 -3.50 8.32
N GLY A 61 1.18 -2.37 8.36
CA GLY A 61 2.59 -2.31 7.99
C GLY A 61 2.87 -2.16 6.51
N LEU A 62 1.85 -1.81 5.73
CA LEU A 62 2.00 -1.67 4.27
C LEU A 62 2.44 -0.29 3.85
N VAL A 63 2.13 0.72 4.63
CA VAL A 63 2.53 2.10 4.32
C VAL A 63 3.18 2.73 5.54
N VAL A 64 3.98 3.75 5.28
CA VAL A 64 4.61 4.57 6.31
C VAL A 64 4.27 6.01 6.01
N ASP A 65 4.36 6.86 7.02
CA ASP A 65 4.10 8.28 6.85
C ASP A 65 5.28 9.09 7.33
N GLU A 66 5.40 10.28 6.79
CA GLU A 66 6.47 11.19 7.16
C GLU A 66 5.95 12.61 7.08
N ARG A 67 6.29 13.41 8.07
CA ARG A 67 5.88 14.79 8.09
C ARG A 67 6.72 15.60 7.12
N ARG A 68 6.04 16.37 6.28
CA ARG A 68 6.66 17.28 5.32
C ARG A 68 6.10 18.67 5.56
N GLY A 69 6.70 19.39 6.51
CA GLY A 69 6.17 20.69 6.91
C GLY A 69 4.81 20.50 7.58
N GLN A 70 3.78 21.11 7.02
CA GLN A 70 2.41 21.00 7.56
C GLN A 70 1.64 19.85 6.94
N ARG A 71 2.25 19.11 6.02
CA ARG A 71 1.60 18.01 5.33
C ARG A 71 2.19 16.69 5.81
N VAL A 72 1.42 15.64 5.66
CA VAL A 72 1.89 14.28 5.95
C VAL A 72 1.89 13.51 4.65
N ALA A 73 3.05 12.98 4.28
CA ALA A 73 3.22 12.21 3.06
C ALA A 73 3.23 10.73 3.41
N TYR A 74 2.56 9.95 2.59
CA TYR A 74 2.51 8.49 2.74
C TYR A 74 3.25 7.83 1.60
N SER A 75 3.92 6.73 1.91
CA SER A 75 4.62 5.93 0.90
C SER A 75 4.53 4.46 1.29
N LEU A 76 4.85 3.60 0.34
CA LEU A 76 4.90 2.17 0.61
C LEU A 76 6.02 1.89 1.61
N ASN A 77 5.77 0.96 2.53
CA ASN A 77 6.78 0.59 3.51
C ASN A 77 7.89 -0.19 2.83
N PRO A 78 9.13 0.36 2.76
CA PRO A 78 10.22 -0.30 2.04
C PRO A 78 10.66 -1.61 2.69
N THR A 79 10.27 -1.87 3.93
CA THR A 79 10.61 -3.13 4.58
C THR A 79 9.88 -4.30 3.93
N VAL A 80 8.65 -4.07 3.44
CA VAL A 80 7.86 -5.15 2.84
C VAL A 80 7.57 -4.91 1.37
N CYS A 81 7.70 -3.69 0.89
CA CYS A 81 7.40 -3.33 -0.50
C CYS A 81 8.68 -2.98 -1.23
N GLY A 82 8.82 -3.44 -2.45
CA GLY A 82 9.98 -3.13 -3.27
C GLY A 82 9.65 -3.29 -4.74
N THR A 83 10.69 -3.26 -5.55
CA THR A 83 10.53 -3.48 -6.99
C THR A 83 11.43 -4.64 -7.41
N ASP A 84 10.95 -5.43 -8.35
CA ASP A 84 11.77 -6.51 -8.89
C ASP A 84 12.72 -5.95 -9.96
N SER A 85 13.50 -6.83 -10.58
CA SER A 85 14.48 -6.42 -11.58
C SER A 85 13.86 -5.81 -12.82
N LYS A 86 12.55 -6.00 -13.01
CA LYS A 86 11.83 -5.43 -14.14
C LYS A 86 11.02 -4.20 -13.76
N GLY A 87 11.20 -3.71 -12.54
CA GLY A 87 10.50 -2.52 -12.08
C GLY A 87 9.09 -2.76 -11.59
N LYS A 88 8.68 -4.00 -11.42
CA LYS A 88 7.34 -4.32 -10.92
C LYS A 88 7.31 -4.24 -9.41
N THR A 89 6.21 -3.72 -8.88
CA THR A 89 6.07 -3.60 -7.43
C THR A 89 5.75 -4.96 -6.82
N GLU A 90 6.43 -5.25 -5.73
CA GLU A 90 6.26 -6.49 -5.00
C GLU A 90 6.03 -6.21 -3.54
N ILE A 91 5.23 -7.06 -2.90
CA ILE A 91 5.07 -7.07 -1.45
C ILE A 91 5.58 -8.40 -0.95
N ASN A 92 6.66 -8.36 -0.18
CA ASN A 92 7.32 -9.56 0.32
C ASN A 92 6.92 -9.77 1.77
N LEU A 93 6.21 -10.85 2.03
CA LEU A 93 5.69 -11.16 3.36
C LEU A 93 6.53 -12.23 4.07
N GLY A 94 7.69 -12.58 3.51
CA GLY A 94 8.54 -13.61 4.06
C GLY A 94 8.25 -14.96 3.44
N ASP A 95 7.06 -15.48 3.70
CA ASP A 95 6.68 -16.80 3.20
C ASP A 95 5.92 -16.74 1.89
N CYS A 96 5.52 -15.57 1.47
CA CYS A 96 4.86 -15.40 0.17
C CYS A 96 5.20 -14.04 -0.40
N LEU A 97 5.02 -13.93 -1.68
CA LEU A 97 5.36 -12.74 -2.44
C LEU A 97 4.17 -12.38 -3.32
N ILE A 98 3.75 -11.13 -3.24
CA ILE A 98 2.68 -10.63 -4.10
C ILE A 98 3.32 -9.68 -5.10
N ARG A 99 3.15 -9.97 -6.37
CA ARG A 99 3.67 -9.11 -7.44
C ARG A 99 2.51 -8.46 -8.16
N PHE A 100 2.64 -7.17 -8.40
CA PHE A 100 1.63 -6.42 -9.13
C PHE A 100 2.11 -6.23 -10.54
N GLU A 101 1.35 -6.75 -11.50
CA GLU A 101 1.66 -6.58 -12.91
C GLU A 101 1.15 -5.22 -13.36
N PRO A 102 1.84 -4.55 -14.28
CA PRO A 102 1.32 -3.33 -14.85
C PRO A 102 0.04 -3.65 -15.61
N GLU A 103 -0.84 -2.66 -15.70
CA GLU A 103 -2.06 -2.84 -16.46
C GLU A 103 -1.72 -3.17 -17.91
N SER A 104 -2.44 -4.14 -18.44
CA SER A 104 -2.27 -4.47 -19.84
C SER A 104 -2.73 -3.29 -20.70
N PRO A 105 -2.08 -3.07 -21.86
CA PRO A 105 -2.58 -2.06 -22.78
C PRO A 105 -4.01 -2.39 -23.18
N ALA A 106 -4.75 -1.36 -23.55
CA ALA A 106 -6.13 -1.53 -23.96
C ALA A 106 -6.19 -2.50 -25.15
N ARG A 107 -7.19 -3.34 -25.12
CA ARG A 107 -7.39 -4.31 -26.18
C ARG A 107 -8.24 -3.74 -27.29
#